data_c83b892aa61df6e8cad3de1cd9ddaabc
#
_entry.id   c83b892aa61df6e8cad3de1cd9ddaabc
#
_cell.length_a   1.000
_cell.length_b   1.000
_cell.length_c   1.000
_cell.angle_alpha   90.00
_cell.angle_beta   90.00
_cell.angle_gamma   90.00
#
_symmetry.space_group_name_H-M   'P 1'
#
loop_
_entity.id
_entity.type
_entity.pdbx_description
1 polymer ?
#
loop_
_entity_poly.entity_id
_entity_poly.type
_entity_poly.pdbx_seq_one_letter_code
_entity_poly.pdbx_strand_id
1 'polypeptide(L)'
;MVFFKKIVDLYIDSSLHVAFAAYALIRLTFLGLNSSYDYDVAYFGFFGTITAYNVIKYFSVYRLKKHQISKKFQFIFLLSLSAFAAALYYYFQFEIEAQVVAISTLFITILYGFSFFGWLNSGRNWIGFKVFLVVLSWSLVTFLLPVVALEMTITEIVVLQAIQRFVLIYALMCIFEIIDLQFDTVALQTLPQRIGIA
;
A
#
# COMPACT_ATOMS: atom_id res chain seq x y z
N MET A 1 9.68 -29.64 -5.40
CA MET A 1 8.68 -29.04 -4.51
C MET A 1 9.26 -28.01 -3.53
N VAL A 2 10.36 -28.31 -2.82
CA VAL A 2 10.99 -27.39 -1.84
C VAL A 2 11.50 -26.08 -2.45
N PHE A 3 12.10 -26.11 -3.64
CA PHE A 3 12.63 -24.93 -4.34
C PHE A 3 11.52 -23.95 -4.76
N PHE A 4 10.45 -24.47 -5.34
CA PHE A 4 9.29 -23.66 -5.75
C PHE A 4 8.63 -22.97 -4.54
N LYS A 5 8.47 -23.70 -3.42
CA LYS A 5 7.96 -23.12 -2.17
C LYS A 5 8.82 -21.95 -1.70
N LYS A 6 10.14 -22.07 -1.74
CA LYS A 6 11.06 -20.98 -1.34
C LYS A 6 10.89 -19.70 -2.20
N ILE A 7 10.66 -19.89 -3.51
CA ILE A 7 10.42 -18.74 -4.42
C ILE A 7 9.10 -18.06 -4.08
N VAL A 8 8.03 -18.84 -3.90
CA VAL A 8 6.70 -18.30 -3.52
C VAL A 8 6.78 -17.60 -2.16
N ASP A 9 7.43 -18.21 -1.18
CA ASP A 9 7.63 -17.61 0.14
C ASP A 9 8.41 -16.28 0.04
N LEU A 10 9.46 -16.23 -0.80
CA LEU A 10 10.21 -14.98 -1.01
C LEU A 10 9.35 -13.92 -1.70
N TYR A 11 8.58 -14.27 -2.72
CA TYR A 11 7.67 -13.39 -3.44
C TYR A 11 6.62 -12.75 -2.51
N ILE A 12 6.05 -13.55 -1.61
CA ILE A 12 5.07 -13.07 -0.62
C ILE A 12 5.75 -12.24 0.48
N ASP A 13 6.87 -12.72 1.02
CA ASP A 13 7.54 -12.06 2.13
C ASP A 13 8.20 -10.74 1.75
N SER A 14 8.67 -10.60 0.51
CA SER A 14 9.22 -9.35 -0.01
C SER A 14 8.17 -8.33 -0.48
N SER A 15 6.87 -8.62 -0.29
CA SER A 15 5.74 -7.76 -0.71
C SER A 15 5.67 -7.48 -2.22
N LEU A 16 6.36 -8.28 -3.05
CA LEU A 16 6.35 -8.12 -4.51
C LEU A 16 4.94 -8.29 -5.10
N HIS A 17 4.14 -9.26 -4.57
CA HIS A 17 2.76 -9.47 -5.02
C HIS A 17 1.88 -8.23 -4.82
N VAL A 18 2.07 -7.51 -3.73
CA VAL A 18 1.35 -6.25 -3.43
C VAL A 18 1.80 -5.14 -4.38
N ALA A 19 3.10 -5.05 -4.66
CA ALA A 19 3.64 -4.07 -5.59
C ALA A 19 3.15 -4.30 -7.03
N PHE A 20 3.04 -5.56 -7.46
CA PHE A 20 2.43 -5.89 -8.75
C PHE A 20 0.94 -5.54 -8.81
N ALA A 21 0.20 -5.70 -7.70
CA ALA A 21 -1.19 -5.25 -7.63
C ALA A 21 -1.30 -3.73 -7.77
N ALA A 22 -0.44 -2.96 -7.10
CA ALA A 22 -0.39 -1.50 -7.24
C ALA A 22 -0.06 -1.09 -8.68
N TYR A 23 0.97 -1.71 -9.28
CA TYR A 23 1.33 -1.50 -10.68
C TYR A 23 0.16 -1.79 -11.63
N ALA A 24 -0.51 -2.93 -11.45
CA ALA A 24 -1.67 -3.29 -12.28
C ALA A 24 -2.81 -2.29 -12.15
N LEU A 25 -3.10 -1.79 -10.94
CA LEU A 25 -4.13 -0.77 -10.71
C LEU A 25 -3.77 0.58 -11.36
N ILE A 26 -2.49 0.97 -11.35
CA ILE A 26 -2.02 2.16 -12.08
C ILE A 26 -2.20 1.96 -13.59
N ARG A 27 -1.83 0.79 -14.11
CA ARG A 27 -2.08 0.44 -15.54
C ARG A 27 -3.55 0.52 -15.92
N LEU A 28 -4.44 0.03 -15.05
CA LEU A 28 -5.89 0.12 -15.25
C LEU A 28 -6.39 1.57 -15.26
N THR A 29 -5.75 2.47 -14.51
CA THR A 29 -6.08 3.90 -14.55
C THR A 29 -5.76 4.50 -15.91
N PHE A 30 -4.56 4.28 -16.44
CA PHE A 30 -4.19 4.75 -17.79
C PHE A 30 -5.11 4.21 -18.88
N LEU A 31 -5.43 2.90 -18.81
CA LEU A 31 -6.35 2.27 -19.76
C LEU A 31 -7.77 2.81 -19.65
N GLY A 32 -8.29 2.95 -18.42
CA GLY A 32 -9.66 3.42 -18.18
C GLY A 32 -9.88 4.88 -18.58
N LEU A 33 -8.84 5.70 -18.52
CA LEU A 33 -8.86 7.10 -18.92
C LEU A 33 -8.44 7.32 -20.38
N ASN A 34 -8.15 6.25 -21.14
CA ASN A 34 -7.63 6.30 -22.51
C ASN A 34 -6.42 7.24 -22.64
N SER A 35 -5.56 7.26 -21.61
CA SER A 35 -4.39 8.14 -21.57
C SER A 35 -3.11 7.41 -21.99
N SER A 36 -2.07 8.20 -22.33
CA SER A 36 -0.73 7.67 -22.56
C SER A 36 -0.19 7.01 -21.28
N TYR A 37 0.60 5.97 -21.46
CA TYR A 37 1.24 5.29 -20.34
C TYR A 37 2.45 6.08 -19.84
N ASP A 38 2.45 6.38 -18.54
CA ASP A 38 3.57 6.99 -17.85
C ASP A 38 4.35 5.93 -17.06
N TYR A 39 5.61 5.73 -17.45
CA TYR A 39 6.50 4.76 -16.81
C TYR A 39 6.93 5.22 -15.41
N ASP A 40 7.16 6.52 -15.22
CA ASP A 40 7.68 7.06 -13.97
C ASP A 40 6.66 6.89 -12.85
N VAL A 41 5.39 7.17 -13.12
CA VAL A 41 4.29 6.94 -12.19
C VAL A 41 4.12 5.46 -11.84
N ALA A 42 4.18 4.59 -12.86
CA ALA A 42 3.99 3.16 -12.66
C ALA A 42 5.12 2.53 -11.84
N TYR A 43 6.36 2.90 -12.12
CA TYR A 43 7.53 2.41 -11.36
C TYR A 43 7.64 3.04 -9.98
N PHE A 44 7.30 4.33 -9.83
CA PHE A 44 7.17 4.94 -8.50
C PHE A 44 6.18 4.17 -7.63
N GLY A 45 4.98 3.89 -8.14
CA GLY A 45 3.96 3.13 -7.43
C GLY A 45 4.42 1.71 -7.07
N PHE A 46 5.12 1.04 -7.99
CA PHE A 46 5.67 -0.29 -7.77
C PHE A 46 6.74 -0.30 -6.66
N PHE A 47 7.78 0.50 -6.80
CA PHE A 47 8.90 0.53 -5.87
C PHE A 47 8.51 1.16 -4.52
N GLY A 48 7.68 2.20 -4.54
CA GLY A 48 7.13 2.81 -3.33
C GLY A 48 6.31 1.80 -2.50
N THR A 49 5.52 0.94 -3.16
CA THR A 49 4.74 -0.10 -2.49
C THR A 49 5.65 -1.16 -1.84
N ILE A 50 6.70 -1.64 -2.53
CA ILE A 50 7.68 -2.57 -1.93
C ILE A 50 8.25 -1.96 -0.65
N THR A 51 8.69 -0.71 -0.72
CA THR A 51 9.32 -0.02 0.41
C THR A 51 8.34 0.13 1.57
N ALA A 52 7.16 0.69 1.32
CA ALA A 52 6.16 0.97 2.36
C ALA A 52 5.71 -0.31 3.08
N TYR A 53 5.35 -1.36 2.31
CA TYR A 53 4.89 -2.61 2.89
C TYR A 53 5.99 -3.35 3.66
N ASN A 54 7.21 -3.40 3.15
CA ASN A 54 8.30 -4.05 3.86
C ASN A 54 8.68 -3.28 5.14
N VAL A 55 8.69 -1.95 5.11
CA VAL A 55 8.91 -1.15 6.31
C VAL A 55 7.84 -1.44 7.37
N ILE A 56 6.56 -1.37 7.02
CA ILE A 56 5.46 -1.61 7.95
C ILE A 56 5.51 -3.06 8.48
N LYS A 57 5.69 -4.06 7.61
CA LYS A 57 5.71 -5.47 7.95
C LYS A 57 6.86 -5.85 8.88
N TYR A 58 8.05 -5.32 8.64
CA TYR A 58 9.27 -5.76 9.32
C TYR A 58 9.75 -4.84 10.42
N PHE A 59 9.22 -3.64 10.55
CA PHE A 59 9.61 -2.72 11.62
C PHE A 59 9.36 -3.31 13.02
N SER A 60 8.21 -3.92 13.25
CA SER A 60 7.87 -4.59 14.51
C SER A 60 8.77 -5.79 14.80
N VAL A 61 9.10 -6.57 13.76
CA VAL A 61 10.00 -7.74 13.87
C VAL A 61 11.42 -7.29 14.21
N TYR A 62 11.90 -6.22 13.58
CA TYR A 62 13.21 -5.64 13.88
C TYR A 62 13.30 -5.14 15.32
N ARG A 63 12.26 -4.50 15.83
CA ARG A 63 12.21 -4.00 17.20
C ARG A 63 12.24 -5.11 18.26
N LEU A 64 11.64 -6.28 17.96
CA LEU A 64 11.50 -7.39 18.90
C LEU A 64 12.68 -8.38 18.85
N LYS A 65 13.33 -8.57 17.69
CA LYS A 65 14.39 -9.58 17.49
C LYS A 65 15.77 -8.94 17.24
N LYS A 66 16.33 -8.31 18.27
CA LYS A 66 17.64 -7.61 18.19
C LYS A 66 18.86 -8.50 17.83
N HIS A 67 18.77 -9.84 17.82
CA HIS A 67 19.99 -10.68 17.81
C HIS A 67 20.11 -11.78 16.73
N GLN A 68 19.13 -11.99 15.85
CA GLN A 68 19.30 -12.98 14.76
C GLN A 68 18.65 -12.50 13.46
N ILE A 69 19.41 -11.73 12.68
CA ILE A 69 19.01 -11.30 11.33
C ILE A 69 19.29 -12.45 10.37
N SER A 70 18.25 -13.16 9.92
CA SER A 70 18.39 -14.22 8.93
C SER A 70 18.87 -13.68 7.57
N LYS A 71 19.54 -14.51 6.74
CA LYS A 71 19.94 -14.15 5.37
C LYS A 71 18.75 -13.67 4.52
N LYS A 72 17.57 -14.27 4.71
CA LYS A 72 16.33 -13.87 4.05
C LYS A 72 15.93 -12.42 4.42
N PHE A 73 16.04 -12.06 5.69
CA PHE A 73 15.72 -10.71 6.16
C PHE A 73 16.71 -9.69 5.59
N GLN A 74 18.01 -10.03 5.53
CA GLN A 74 19.01 -9.14 4.91
C GLN A 74 18.71 -8.88 3.44
N PHE A 75 18.30 -9.92 2.69
CA PHE A 75 17.89 -9.79 1.30
C PHE A 75 16.67 -8.87 1.14
N ILE A 76 15.61 -9.05 1.96
CA ILE A 76 14.41 -8.20 1.92
C ILE A 76 14.75 -6.75 2.27
N PHE A 77 15.64 -6.54 3.23
CA PHE A 77 16.11 -5.20 3.59
C PHE A 77 16.85 -4.52 2.43
N LEU A 78 17.78 -5.22 1.78
CA LEU A 78 18.49 -4.70 0.60
C LEU A 78 17.54 -4.42 -0.56
N LEU A 79 16.58 -5.32 -0.81
CA LEU A 79 15.54 -5.10 -1.80
C LEU A 79 14.70 -3.85 -1.49
N SER A 80 14.34 -3.64 -0.23
CA SER A 80 13.56 -2.46 0.18
C SER A 80 14.37 -1.17 0.06
N LEU A 81 15.67 -1.22 0.38
CA LEU A 81 16.56 -0.07 0.22
C LEU A 81 16.77 0.30 -1.26
N SER A 82 16.97 -0.70 -2.13
CA SER A 82 17.08 -0.46 -3.57
C SER A 82 15.75 0.03 -4.18
N ALA A 83 14.62 -0.51 -3.73
CA ALA A 83 13.30 -0.03 -4.13
C ALA A 83 13.05 1.41 -3.66
N PHE A 84 13.47 1.76 -2.45
CA PHE A 84 13.39 3.14 -1.97
C PHE A 84 14.21 4.11 -2.83
N ALA A 85 15.45 3.75 -3.16
CA ALA A 85 16.29 4.57 -4.04
C ALA A 85 15.66 4.74 -5.44
N ALA A 86 15.08 3.66 -6.00
CA ALA A 86 14.36 3.73 -7.26
C ALA A 86 13.10 4.60 -7.17
N ALA A 87 12.31 4.47 -6.09
CA ALA A 87 11.14 5.32 -5.86
C ALA A 87 11.52 6.80 -5.76
N LEU A 88 12.62 7.13 -5.07
CA LEU A 88 13.14 8.49 -5.01
C LEU A 88 13.55 9.02 -6.39
N TYR A 89 14.22 8.19 -7.20
CA TYR A 89 14.59 8.57 -8.56
C TYR A 89 13.36 8.99 -9.38
N TYR A 90 12.30 8.16 -9.41
CA TYR A 90 11.06 8.48 -10.13
C TYR A 90 10.29 9.64 -9.51
N TYR A 91 10.31 9.81 -8.20
CA TYR A 91 9.72 10.97 -7.52
C TYR A 91 10.27 12.29 -8.02
N PHE A 92 11.57 12.38 -8.25
CA PHE A 92 12.22 13.62 -8.75
C PHE A 92 11.99 13.87 -10.24
N GLN A 93 11.39 12.93 -10.98
CA GLN A 93 10.95 13.16 -12.35
C GLN A 93 9.56 13.82 -12.42
N PHE A 94 8.82 13.84 -11.32
CA PHE A 94 7.47 14.41 -11.29
C PHE A 94 7.47 15.93 -11.23
N GLU A 95 6.45 16.53 -11.87
CA GLU A 95 6.08 17.93 -11.63
C GLU A 95 5.60 18.12 -10.18
N ILE A 96 5.61 19.38 -9.72
CA ILE A 96 5.39 19.72 -8.31
C ILE A 96 4.05 19.21 -7.78
N GLU A 97 3.00 19.25 -8.58
CA GLU A 97 1.65 18.80 -8.22
C GLU A 97 1.64 17.30 -7.93
N ALA A 98 2.27 16.50 -8.78
CA ALA A 98 2.40 15.05 -8.59
C ALA A 98 3.31 14.72 -7.39
N GLN A 99 4.37 15.50 -7.15
CA GLN A 99 5.20 15.38 -5.95
C GLN A 99 4.40 15.61 -4.67
N VAL A 100 3.51 16.62 -4.64
CA VAL A 100 2.62 16.88 -3.50
C VAL A 100 1.69 15.70 -3.24
N VAL A 101 1.11 15.09 -4.28
CA VAL A 101 0.29 13.88 -4.12
C VAL A 101 1.11 12.72 -3.57
N ALA A 102 2.32 12.49 -4.08
CA ALA A 102 3.23 11.45 -3.60
C ALA A 102 3.60 11.64 -2.12
N ILE A 103 3.95 12.86 -1.71
CA ILE A 103 4.25 13.19 -0.29
C ILE A 103 3.01 13.00 0.59
N SER A 104 1.83 13.45 0.12
CA SER A 104 0.58 13.27 0.85
C SER A 104 0.27 11.78 1.07
N THR A 105 0.50 10.95 0.04
CA THR A 105 0.36 9.50 0.13
C THR A 105 1.33 8.90 1.15
N LEU A 106 2.59 9.33 1.12
CA LEU A 106 3.60 8.91 2.10
C LEU A 106 3.19 9.27 3.53
N PHE A 107 2.72 10.51 3.74
CA PHE A 107 2.25 10.97 5.05
C PHE A 107 1.11 10.12 5.59
N ILE A 108 0.09 9.82 4.77
CA ILE A 108 -1.03 8.95 5.14
C ILE A 108 -0.56 7.54 5.45
N THR A 109 0.39 7.01 4.67
CA THR A 109 0.99 5.69 4.89
C THR A 109 1.76 5.63 6.21
N ILE A 110 2.48 6.69 6.57
CA ILE A 110 3.16 6.83 7.85
C ILE A 110 2.16 6.89 9.01
N LEU A 111 1.07 7.66 8.89
CA LEU A 111 0.00 7.72 9.90
C LEU A 111 -0.62 6.33 10.13
N TYR A 112 -0.87 5.58 9.05
CA TYR A 112 -1.32 4.19 9.15
C TYR A 112 -0.28 3.33 9.90
N GLY A 113 1.00 3.43 9.54
CA GLY A 113 2.09 2.72 10.19
C GLY A 113 2.18 3.02 11.70
N PHE A 114 2.11 4.29 12.10
CA PHE A 114 2.11 4.67 13.51
C PHE A 114 0.92 4.10 14.28
N SER A 115 -0.25 4.03 13.66
CA SER A 115 -1.41 3.41 14.28
C SER A 115 -1.23 1.90 14.49
N PHE A 116 -0.48 1.23 13.61
CA PHE A 116 -0.13 -0.18 13.73
C PHE A 116 0.91 -0.42 14.85
N PHE A 117 1.80 0.53 15.11
CA PHE A 117 2.84 0.42 16.15
C PHE A 117 2.35 0.70 17.58
N GLY A 118 1.04 0.92 17.77
CA GLY A 118 0.47 1.12 19.10
C GLY A 118 0.76 2.48 19.75
N TRP A 119 1.35 3.42 19.02
CA TRP A 119 1.62 4.78 19.53
C TRP A 119 0.33 5.61 19.70
N LEU A 120 -0.72 5.23 18.98
CA LEU A 120 -2.05 5.83 19.05
C LEU A 120 -3.04 4.90 19.80
N ASN A 121 -2.60 4.23 20.84
CA ASN A 121 -3.38 3.27 21.61
C ASN A 121 -4.50 3.88 22.46
N SER A 122 -5.13 4.93 22.03
CA SER A 122 -6.21 5.55 22.77
C SER A 122 -7.50 5.57 21.96
N GLY A 123 -8.23 4.45 21.97
CA GLY A 123 -9.64 4.53 21.59
C GLY A 123 -10.18 3.48 20.64
N ARG A 124 -11.19 2.86 21.10
CA ARG A 124 -12.12 1.88 20.51
C ARG A 124 -12.73 2.28 19.14
N ASN A 125 -12.44 3.51 18.64
CA ASN A 125 -13.04 4.08 17.42
C ASN A 125 -12.12 4.10 16.20
N TRP A 126 -10.86 3.62 16.30
CA TRP A 126 -9.84 3.83 15.28
C TRP A 126 -9.76 2.73 14.20
N ILE A 127 -10.51 1.64 14.31
CA ILE A 127 -10.41 0.51 13.40
C ILE A 127 -10.91 0.89 12.00
N GLY A 128 -12.09 1.47 11.89
CA GLY A 128 -12.59 1.98 10.60
C GLY A 128 -11.70 3.07 10.01
N PHE A 129 -11.02 3.86 10.86
CA PHE A 129 -10.07 4.87 10.42
C PHE A 129 -8.80 4.27 9.83
N LYS A 130 -8.28 3.15 10.37
CA LYS A 130 -7.14 2.43 9.80
C LYS A 130 -7.44 1.94 8.38
N VAL A 131 -8.60 1.29 8.20
CA VAL A 131 -9.06 0.86 6.87
C VAL A 131 -9.17 2.04 5.93
N PHE A 132 -9.78 3.13 6.39
CA PHE A 132 -9.90 4.36 5.60
C PHE A 132 -8.54 4.90 5.16
N LEU A 133 -7.53 4.97 6.05
CA LEU A 133 -6.18 5.42 5.69
C LEU A 133 -5.53 4.54 4.62
N VAL A 134 -5.69 3.22 4.72
CA VAL A 134 -5.17 2.29 3.69
C VAL A 134 -5.88 2.52 2.36
N VAL A 135 -7.21 2.56 2.35
CA VAL A 135 -8.01 2.78 1.14
C VAL A 135 -7.65 4.12 0.49
N LEU A 136 -7.47 5.16 1.31
CA LEU A 136 -7.09 6.48 0.84
C LEU A 136 -5.69 6.48 0.21
N SER A 137 -4.67 5.93 0.89
CA SER A 137 -3.31 5.88 0.35
C SER A 137 -3.21 5.08 -0.95
N TRP A 138 -3.93 3.95 -1.04
CA TRP A 138 -4.01 3.18 -2.27
C TRP A 138 -4.71 3.92 -3.40
N SER A 139 -5.81 4.63 -3.10
CA SER A 139 -6.54 5.42 -4.09
C SER A 139 -5.70 6.59 -4.59
N LEU A 140 -4.95 7.23 -3.70
CA LEU A 140 -4.03 8.31 -4.08
C LEU A 140 -2.93 7.82 -5.03
N VAL A 141 -2.22 6.74 -4.68
CA VAL A 141 -1.10 6.27 -5.50
C VAL A 141 -1.55 5.60 -6.80
N THR A 142 -2.69 4.89 -6.79
CA THR A 142 -3.11 4.11 -7.97
C THR A 142 -4.08 4.84 -8.89
N PHE A 143 -4.64 5.98 -8.46
CA PHE A 143 -5.57 6.75 -9.28
C PHE A 143 -5.22 8.24 -9.33
N LEU A 144 -5.15 8.94 -8.19
CA LEU A 144 -4.95 10.39 -8.21
C LEU A 144 -3.56 10.78 -8.73
N LEU A 145 -2.51 10.07 -8.31
CA LEU A 145 -1.15 10.34 -8.79
C LEU A 145 -1.03 10.24 -10.32
N PRO A 146 -1.53 9.16 -10.99
CA PRO A 146 -1.58 9.11 -12.46
C PRO A 146 -2.35 10.27 -13.10
N VAL A 147 -3.50 10.66 -12.54
CA VAL A 147 -4.33 11.76 -13.06
C VAL A 147 -3.60 13.09 -13.01
N VAL A 148 -2.94 13.37 -11.88
CA VAL A 148 -2.21 14.62 -11.67
C VAL A 148 -0.91 14.65 -12.48
N ALA A 149 -0.17 13.54 -12.54
CA ALA A 149 1.07 13.47 -13.30
C ALA A 149 0.87 13.65 -14.82
N LEU A 150 -0.32 13.31 -15.33
CA LEU A 150 -0.70 13.54 -16.74
C LEU A 150 -1.44 14.87 -16.94
N GLU A 151 -1.49 15.74 -15.93
CA GLU A 151 -2.19 17.06 -16.00
C GLU A 151 -3.63 16.93 -16.54
N MET A 152 -4.31 15.82 -16.22
CA MET A 152 -5.65 15.56 -16.72
C MET A 152 -6.67 16.51 -16.13
N THR A 153 -7.57 17.03 -16.95
CA THR A 153 -8.71 17.82 -16.47
C THR A 153 -9.68 16.95 -15.67
N ILE A 154 -10.13 17.46 -14.52
CA ILE A 154 -11.08 16.75 -13.66
C ILE A 154 -12.46 16.83 -14.29
N THR A 155 -12.82 15.78 -15.03
CA THR A 155 -14.15 15.60 -15.63
C THR A 155 -15.02 14.71 -14.74
N GLU A 156 -16.32 14.64 -15.04
CA GLU A 156 -17.25 13.73 -14.33
C GLU A 156 -16.78 12.26 -14.42
N ILE A 157 -16.21 11.86 -15.55
CA ILE A 157 -15.67 10.51 -15.75
C ILE A 157 -14.49 10.25 -14.81
N VAL A 158 -13.59 11.20 -14.65
CA VAL A 158 -12.44 11.09 -13.73
C VAL A 158 -12.94 10.95 -12.29
N VAL A 159 -13.93 11.76 -11.88
CA VAL A 159 -14.52 11.67 -10.54
C VAL A 159 -15.21 10.31 -10.32
N LEU A 160 -15.99 9.85 -11.29
CA LEU A 160 -16.66 8.55 -11.21
C LEU A 160 -15.66 7.40 -11.06
N GLN A 161 -14.58 7.41 -11.84
CA GLN A 161 -13.53 6.39 -11.74
C GLN A 161 -12.74 6.48 -10.42
N ALA A 162 -12.55 7.69 -9.85
CA ALA A 162 -11.96 7.86 -8.53
C ALA A 162 -12.82 7.19 -7.44
N ILE A 163 -14.13 7.43 -7.47
CA ILE A 163 -15.08 6.80 -6.55
C ILE A 163 -15.08 5.29 -6.72
N GLN A 164 -15.12 4.80 -7.96
CA GLN A 164 -15.06 3.38 -8.27
C GLN A 164 -13.77 2.73 -7.74
N ARG A 165 -12.62 3.41 -7.87
CA ARG A 165 -11.34 2.93 -7.33
C ARG A 165 -11.37 2.85 -5.80
N PHE A 166 -11.88 3.89 -5.16
CA PHE A 166 -12.01 3.92 -3.70
C PHE A 166 -12.90 2.78 -3.19
N VAL A 167 -14.08 2.59 -3.80
CA VAL A 167 -15.01 1.51 -3.43
C VAL A 167 -14.40 0.13 -3.67
N LEU A 168 -13.70 -0.07 -4.79
CA LEU A 168 -13.01 -1.33 -5.08
C LEU A 168 -11.99 -1.67 -3.99
N ILE A 169 -11.12 -0.71 -3.64
CA ILE A 169 -10.08 -0.95 -2.63
C ILE A 169 -10.71 -1.14 -1.24
N TYR A 170 -11.77 -0.38 -0.91
CA TYR A 170 -12.50 -0.56 0.33
C TYR A 170 -13.10 -1.98 0.44
N ALA A 171 -13.72 -2.48 -0.62
CA ALA A 171 -14.26 -3.84 -0.66
C ALA A 171 -13.17 -4.90 -0.48
N LEU A 172 -12.01 -4.74 -1.13
CA LEU A 172 -10.87 -5.63 -0.94
C LEU A 172 -10.36 -5.61 0.50
N MET A 173 -10.26 -4.43 1.12
CA MET A 173 -9.84 -4.30 2.52
C MET A 173 -10.82 -4.98 3.48
N CYS A 174 -12.14 -4.88 3.23
CA CYS A 174 -13.13 -5.62 4.03
C CYS A 174 -12.94 -7.14 3.93
N ILE A 175 -12.60 -7.66 2.74
CA ILE A 175 -12.32 -9.09 2.55
C ILE A 175 -11.07 -9.50 3.35
N PHE A 176 -10.00 -8.70 3.33
CA PHE A 176 -8.80 -8.97 4.12
C PHE A 176 -9.09 -8.96 5.62
N GLU A 177 -9.87 -8.01 6.11
CA GLU A 177 -10.28 -7.99 7.53
C GLU A 177 -11.09 -9.24 7.92
N ILE A 178 -11.94 -9.76 7.02
CA ILE A 178 -12.69 -11.01 7.26
C ILE A 178 -11.74 -12.20 7.35
N ILE A 179 -10.75 -12.29 6.46
CA ILE A 179 -9.75 -13.37 6.47
C ILE A 179 -8.91 -13.31 7.74
N ASP A 180 -8.52 -12.12 8.18
CA ASP A 180 -7.68 -11.91 9.36
C ASP A 180 -8.42 -12.20 10.69
N LEU A 181 -9.77 -12.19 10.69
CA LEU A 181 -10.58 -12.56 11.87
C LEU A 181 -10.20 -13.88 12.51
N GLN A 182 -9.71 -14.85 11.73
CA GLN A 182 -9.31 -16.16 12.23
C GLN A 182 -8.03 -16.08 13.10
N PHE A 183 -7.24 -15.03 12.91
CA PHE A 183 -5.95 -14.80 13.57
C PHE A 183 -6.01 -13.68 14.60
N ASP A 184 -7.04 -12.83 14.54
CA ASP A 184 -7.21 -11.67 15.37
C ASP A 184 -7.79 -12.03 16.75
N THR A 185 -7.20 -11.46 17.79
CA THR A 185 -7.78 -11.58 19.15
C THR A 185 -9.06 -10.75 19.25
N VAL A 186 -10.03 -11.23 20.06
CA VAL A 186 -11.32 -10.54 20.32
C VAL A 186 -11.13 -9.10 20.83
N ALA A 187 -9.96 -8.80 21.40
CA ALA A 187 -9.60 -7.46 21.87
C ALA A 187 -9.42 -6.41 20.76
N LEU A 188 -9.19 -6.84 19.48
CA LEU A 188 -8.96 -5.94 18.36
C LEU A 188 -10.23 -5.29 17.82
N GLN A 189 -11.41 -5.83 18.08
CA GLN A 189 -12.72 -5.29 17.68
C GLN A 189 -12.79 -4.83 16.23
N THR A 190 -12.32 -5.65 15.29
CA THR A 190 -12.33 -5.34 13.84
C THR A 190 -13.75 -5.06 13.32
N LEU A 191 -13.86 -4.40 12.17
CA LEU A 191 -15.14 -4.05 11.56
C LEU A 191 -16.10 -5.25 11.46
N PRO A 192 -15.66 -6.44 10.97
CA PRO A 192 -16.48 -7.64 10.93
C PRO A 192 -16.89 -8.15 12.32
N GLN A 193 -16.02 -8.03 13.34
CA GLN A 193 -16.35 -8.40 14.73
C GLN A 193 -17.45 -7.51 15.32
N ARG A 194 -17.57 -6.25 14.87
CA ARG A 194 -18.61 -5.31 15.34
C ARG A 194 -19.94 -5.48 14.61
N ILE A 195 -19.90 -5.79 13.33
CA ILE A 195 -21.12 -5.94 12.51
C ILE A 195 -21.78 -7.30 12.77
N GLY A 196 -21.00 -8.28 13.25
CA GLY A 196 -21.44 -9.65 13.48
C GLY A 196 -21.56 -10.37 12.13
N ILE A 197 -20.58 -11.24 11.83
CA ILE A 197 -20.73 -12.22 10.75
C ILE A 197 -21.48 -13.38 11.40
N ALA A 198 -22.78 -13.48 11.08
CA ALA A 198 -23.58 -14.64 11.44
C ALA A 198 -23.21 -15.84 10.57
#